data_8c73b57ccf1bff1a5b8ed9e8c98fba20
#
_entry.id   8c73b57ccf1bff1a5b8ed9e8c98fba20
#
_cell.length_a   1.000
_cell.length_b   1.000
_cell.length_c   1.000
_cell.angle_alpha   90.00
_cell.angle_beta   90.00
_cell.angle_gamma   90.00
#
_symmetry.space_group_name_H-M   'P 1'
#
loop_
_entity.id
_entity.type
_entity.pdbx_description
1 polymer ?
#
loop_
_entity_poly.entity_id
_entity_poly.type
_entity_poly.pdbx_seq_one_letter_code
_entity_poly.pdbx_strand_id
1 'polypeptide(L)'
;MIEIKQPTDIRKVRRLVLGAQGLLNNQPFGNAKQGALAAIEHLGYIQLDSISVIERAHNHTWFSRIPNFTPDMSNELLESGKIYEYWAHAASYLPMQDFRFSLPDKKSVRDGLLRKRRAKDRKLMGDILKRIEAEGPLSSKDLEDNRRKKTGWWDWKPAKQAIEVLYLEGDLMISSRKNFQKTYDLTDRILPKDINTTTPSAKEWATHLVKEQFASHGIVQLKNFAYGRRDPQLRTEIKTQIDAKLARKELVQMMLPNGEQYLASIDFMDRPLPKADP
;
A
#
# COMPACT_ATOMS: atom_id res chain seq x y z
N MET A 1 24.37 -20.18 -2.33
CA MET A 1 24.51 -18.79 -1.81
C MET A 1 25.43 -18.02 -2.76
N ILE A 2 25.06 -16.82 -3.15
CA ILE A 2 25.90 -15.91 -3.95
C ILE A 2 26.53 -14.88 -3.01
N GLU A 3 27.84 -14.78 -2.98
CA GLU A 3 28.54 -13.77 -2.18
C GLU A 3 28.93 -12.60 -3.08
N ILE A 4 28.47 -11.39 -2.71
CA ILE A 4 28.75 -10.14 -3.42
C ILE A 4 29.97 -9.50 -2.77
N LYS A 5 31.13 -9.69 -3.33
CA LYS A 5 32.39 -9.21 -2.75
C LYS A 5 33.00 -8.02 -3.50
N GLN A 6 32.87 -8.02 -4.83
CA GLN A 6 33.51 -7.03 -5.67
C GLN A 6 32.71 -5.74 -5.80
N PRO A 7 33.33 -4.56 -5.84
CA PRO A 7 32.63 -3.29 -6.06
C PRO A 7 31.82 -3.26 -7.37
N THR A 8 32.27 -4.01 -8.40
CA THR A 8 31.56 -4.16 -9.67
C THR A 8 30.23 -4.87 -9.48
N ASP A 9 30.20 -5.93 -8.67
CA ASP A 9 28.96 -6.68 -8.39
C ASP A 9 28.00 -5.86 -7.57
N ILE A 10 28.49 -5.08 -6.60
CA ILE A 10 27.65 -4.14 -5.82
C ILE A 10 26.99 -3.14 -6.75
N ARG A 11 27.73 -2.54 -7.70
CA ARG A 11 27.18 -1.62 -8.70
C ARG A 11 26.14 -2.29 -9.58
N LYS A 12 26.40 -3.55 -10.00
CA LYS A 12 25.46 -4.34 -10.78
C LYS A 12 24.17 -4.59 -10.01
N VAL A 13 24.25 -5.04 -8.75
CA VAL A 13 23.08 -5.27 -7.88
C VAL A 13 22.27 -3.97 -7.72
N ARG A 14 22.92 -2.84 -7.41
CA ARG A 14 22.25 -1.54 -7.29
C ARG A 14 21.48 -1.16 -8.56
N ARG A 15 22.09 -1.32 -9.75
CA ARG A 15 21.41 -1.02 -11.01
C ARG A 15 20.23 -1.94 -11.25
N LEU A 16 20.35 -3.23 -10.97
CA LEU A 16 19.24 -4.17 -11.10
C LEU A 16 18.08 -3.84 -10.16
N VAL A 17 18.38 -3.48 -8.91
CA VAL A 17 17.36 -3.05 -7.93
C VAL A 17 16.68 -1.75 -8.34
N LEU A 18 17.44 -0.74 -8.77
CA LEU A 18 16.85 0.52 -9.26
C LEU A 18 16.01 0.30 -10.51
N GLY A 19 16.45 -0.60 -11.39
CA GLY A 19 15.66 -1.01 -12.57
C GLY A 19 14.37 -1.73 -12.18
N ALA A 20 14.41 -2.64 -11.19
CA ALA A 20 13.21 -3.30 -10.68
C ALA A 20 12.20 -2.31 -10.10
N GLN A 21 12.67 -1.22 -9.51
CA GLN A 21 11.82 -0.14 -9.00
C GLN A 21 11.36 0.86 -10.06
N GLY A 22 11.76 0.69 -11.33
CA GLY A 22 11.40 1.60 -12.42
C GLY A 22 12.09 2.97 -12.36
N LEU A 23 13.29 3.05 -11.79
CA LEU A 23 14.00 4.32 -11.58
C LEU A 23 15.13 4.59 -12.59
N LEU A 24 15.42 3.65 -13.50
CA LEU A 24 16.54 3.79 -14.44
C LEU A 24 16.12 3.96 -15.90
N ASN A 25 14.90 3.58 -16.24
CA ASN A 25 14.41 3.66 -17.61
C ASN A 25 13.53 4.89 -17.78
N ASN A 26 13.63 5.54 -18.93
CA ASN A 26 12.65 6.53 -19.34
C ASN A 26 11.32 5.79 -19.58
N GLN A 27 10.24 6.19 -18.91
CA GLN A 27 8.90 5.65 -19.07
C GLN A 27 8.76 4.13 -18.85
N PRO A 28 9.28 3.55 -17.75
CA PRO A 28 9.21 2.10 -17.53
C PRO A 28 7.77 1.58 -17.45
N PHE A 29 6.81 2.45 -17.16
CA PHE A 29 5.39 2.16 -17.01
C PHE A 29 4.52 2.87 -18.06
N GLY A 30 5.12 3.54 -19.05
CA GLY A 30 4.41 4.42 -19.94
C GLY A 30 4.26 5.84 -19.38
N ASN A 31 3.25 6.58 -19.86
CA ASN A 31 3.09 8.00 -19.53
C ASN A 31 1.72 8.31 -18.92
N ALA A 32 1.58 9.51 -18.38
CA ALA A 32 0.35 10.08 -17.86
C ALA A 32 -0.40 9.14 -16.88
N LYS A 33 -1.72 9.19 -16.84
CA LYS A 33 -2.56 8.45 -15.87
C LYS A 33 -2.45 6.92 -16.01
N GLN A 34 -2.33 6.40 -17.23
CA GLN A 34 -2.18 4.97 -17.44
C GLN A 34 -0.83 4.47 -16.90
N GLY A 35 0.23 5.22 -17.15
CA GLY A 35 1.54 4.92 -16.55
C GLY A 35 1.53 5.02 -15.03
N ALA A 36 0.82 6.00 -14.47
CA ALA A 36 0.68 6.15 -13.02
C ALA A 36 -0.02 4.94 -12.39
N LEU A 37 -1.05 4.39 -13.03
CA LEU A 37 -1.71 3.16 -12.60
C LEU A 37 -0.75 1.96 -12.68
N ALA A 38 -0.08 1.77 -13.81
CA ALA A 38 0.87 0.67 -13.98
C ALA A 38 2.03 0.74 -12.95
N ALA A 39 2.47 1.94 -12.61
CA ALA A 39 3.52 2.13 -11.59
C ALA A 39 3.07 1.68 -10.20
N ILE A 40 1.86 2.07 -9.74
CA ILE A 40 1.38 1.65 -8.43
C ILE A 40 1.05 0.15 -8.39
N GLU A 41 0.53 -0.42 -9.46
CA GLU A 41 0.30 -1.87 -9.58
C GLU A 41 1.60 -2.67 -9.51
N HIS A 42 2.69 -2.13 -10.06
CA HIS A 42 4.01 -2.73 -9.96
C HIS A 42 4.63 -2.59 -8.57
N LEU A 43 4.49 -1.42 -7.94
CA LEU A 43 5.06 -1.13 -6.63
C LEU A 43 4.27 -1.73 -5.46
N GLY A 44 3.00 -2.07 -5.70
CA GLY A 44 2.06 -2.60 -4.71
C GLY A 44 1.39 -1.52 -3.85
N TYR A 45 2.07 -0.44 -3.53
CA TYR A 45 1.49 0.71 -2.85
C TYR A 45 2.35 1.97 -3.02
N ILE A 46 1.75 3.13 -2.74
CA ILE A 46 2.45 4.41 -2.60
C ILE A 46 2.04 5.05 -1.28
N GLN A 47 3.01 5.23 -0.37
CA GLN A 47 2.76 5.80 0.95
C GLN A 47 2.33 7.26 0.85
N LEU A 48 1.20 7.59 1.47
CA LEU A 48 0.69 8.95 1.59
C LEU A 48 1.46 9.73 2.66
N ASP A 49 1.87 10.94 2.31
CA ASP A 49 2.47 11.86 3.25
C ASP A 49 1.74 13.20 3.23
N SER A 50 1.52 13.77 4.41
CA SER A 50 0.92 15.09 4.57
C SER A 50 1.93 16.23 4.42
N ILE A 51 3.23 15.95 4.57
CA ILE A 51 4.29 16.95 4.46
C ILE A 51 4.41 17.36 2.98
N SER A 52 4.40 18.68 2.77
CA SER A 52 4.58 19.31 1.47
C SER A 52 5.55 20.47 1.62
N VAL A 53 6.75 20.32 1.07
CA VAL A 53 7.75 21.40 0.98
C VAL A 53 7.71 21.99 -0.43
N ILE A 54 8.10 21.22 -1.44
CA ILE A 54 7.93 21.54 -2.86
C ILE A 54 6.65 20.89 -3.36
N GLU A 55 6.51 19.61 -3.10
CA GLU A 55 5.35 18.79 -3.39
C GLU A 55 5.24 17.66 -2.34
N ARG A 56 4.09 16.99 -2.24
CA ARG A 56 3.90 15.88 -1.29
C ARG A 56 4.74 14.67 -1.68
N ALA A 57 5.34 14.01 -0.69
CA ALA A 57 6.28 12.92 -0.92
C ALA A 57 5.73 11.77 -1.80
N HIS A 58 4.44 11.44 -1.69
CA HIS A 58 3.83 10.41 -2.54
C HIS A 58 3.83 10.80 -4.03
N ASN A 59 3.69 12.08 -4.37
CA ASN A 59 3.76 12.54 -5.74
C ASN A 59 5.17 12.38 -6.32
N HIS A 60 6.23 12.55 -5.52
CA HIS A 60 7.60 12.30 -5.99
C HIS A 60 7.82 10.86 -6.42
N THR A 61 7.09 9.89 -5.84
CA THR A 61 7.17 8.50 -6.26
C THR A 61 6.71 8.31 -7.71
N TRP A 62 5.66 9.02 -8.13
CA TRP A 62 5.19 9.02 -9.51
C TRP A 62 6.06 9.90 -10.42
N PHE A 63 6.40 11.12 -10.00
CA PHE A 63 7.26 12.03 -10.77
C PHE A 63 8.57 11.38 -11.22
N SER A 64 9.18 10.55 -10.35
CA SER A 64 10.43 9.88 -10.67
C SER A 64 10.30 8.72 -11.68
N ARG A 65 9.07 8.36 -12.09
CA ARG A 65 8.79 7.20 -12.93
C ARG A 65 7.93 7.51 -14.14
N ILE A 66 7.12 8.56 -14.07
CA ILE A 66 6.07 8.83 -15.04
C ILE A 66 6.31 10.23 -15.62
N PRO A 67 6.76 10.33 -16.86
CA PRO A 67 6.79 11.60 -17.57
C PRO A 67 5.37 12.18 -17.63
N ASN A 68 5.27 13.49 -17.52
CA ASN A 68 4.00 14.21 -17.53
C ASN A 68 3.01 13.83 -16.42
N PHE A 69 3.47 13.23 -15.31
CA PHE A 69 2.63 13.04 -14.15
C PHE A 69 2.21 14.40 -13.56
N THR A 70 0.94 14.50 -13.18
CA THR A 70 0.41 15.62 -12.39
C THR A 70 -0.27 15.09 -11.14
N PRO A 71 -0.26 15.82 -10.01
CA PRO A 71 -0.91 15.39 -8.78
C PRO A 71 -2.40 15.05 -8.93
N ASP A 72 -3.10 15.71 -9.88
CA ASP A 72 -4.51 15.43 -10.14
C ASP A 72 -4.75 14.00 -10.64
N MET A 73 -3.78 13.40 -11.33
CA MET A 73 -3.89 12.02 -11.80
C MET A 73 -4.08 11.02 -10.67
N SER A 74 -3.47 11.25 -9.50
CA SER A 74 -3.68 10.39 -8.33
C SER A 74 -5.11 10.49 -7.79
N ASN A 75 -5.70 11.69 -7.78
CA ASN A 75 -7.09 11.91 -7.41
C ASN A 75 -8.05 11.26 -8.43
N GLU A 76 -7.78 11.43 -9.72
CA GLU A 76 -8.58 10.80 -10.78
C GLU A 76 -8.55 9.26 -10.70
N LEU A 77 -7.40 8.66 -10.38
CA LEU A 77 -7.29 7.22 -10.17
C LEU A 77 -8.10 6.76 -8.95
N LEU A 78 -8.09 7.55 -7.86
CA LEU A 78 -8.89 7.28 -6.67
C LEU A 78 -10.39 7.39 -6.97
N GLU A 79 -10.84 8.49 -7.58
CA GLU A 79 -12.25 8.75 -7.91
C GLU A 79 -12.82 7.77 -8.94
N SER A 80 -11.97 7.29 -9.85
CA SER A 80 -12.37 6.26 -10.84
C SER A 80 -12.31 4.82 -10.30
N GLY A 81 -12.00 4.60 -9.01
CA GLY A 81 -11.94 3.29 -8.40
C GLY A 81 -10.81 2.39 -8.95
N LYS A 82 -9.76 2.97 -9.52
CA LYS A 82 -8.57 2.22 -9.97
C LYS A 82 -7.58 1.98 -8.85
N ILE A 83 -7.53 2.89 -7.90
CA ILE A 83 -6.80 2.75 -6.63
C ILE A 83 -7.75 3.04 -5.48
N TYR A 84 -7.36 2.64 -4.28
CA TYR A 84 -8.06 2.98 -3.06
C TYR A 84 -7.06 3.37 -1.97
N GLU A 85 -7.54 4.11 -0.97
CA GLU A 85 -6.71 4.44 0.19
C GLU A 85 -6.97 3.44 1.29
N TYR A 86 -5.91 2.89 1.85
CA TYR A 86 -5.96 2.10 3.07
C TYR A 86 -4.57 2.06 3.74
N TRP A 87 -4.38 1.13 4.63
CA TRP A 87 -3.15 0.99 5.41
C TRP A 87 -2.31 -0.17 4.87
N ALA A 88 -1.11 0.11 4.37
CA ALA A 88 -0.07 -0.90 4.16
C ALA A 88 0.74 -1.06 5.46
N HIS A 89 1.93 -0.46 5.57
CA HIS A 89 2.60 -0.21 6.84
C HIS A 89 2.30 1.22 7.38
N ALA A 90 1.90 2.10 6.52
CA ALA A 90 1.40 3.45 6.75
C ALA A 90 0.16 3.71 5.88
N ALA A 91 -0.48 4.87 6.01
CA ALA A 91 -1.54 5.29 5.09
C ALA A 91 -0.98 5.32 3.66
N SER A 92 -1.66 4.68 2.72
CA SER A 92 -1.15 4.46 1.36
C SER A 92 -2.28 4.43 0.35
N TYR A 93 -1.96 4.80 -0.90
CA TYR A 93 -2.71 4.34 -2.05
C TYR A 93 -2.33 2.91 -2.37
N LEU A 94 -3.31 2.08 -2.74
CA LEU A 94 -3.14 0.68 -3.14
C LEU A 94 -3.92 0.43 -4.44
N PRO A 95 -3.47 -0.51 -5.29
CA PRO A 95 -4.22 -0.94 -6.46
C PRO A 95 -5.58 -1.53 -6.07
N MET A 96 -6.65 -1.15 -6.75
CA MET A 96 -8.00 -1.66 -6.44
C MET A 96 -8.10 -3.17 -6.64
N GLN A 97 -7.40 -3.76 -7.61
CA GLN A 97 -7.35 -5.21 -7.84
C GLN A 97 -6.86 -6.00 -6.62
N ASP A 98 -6.10 -5.36 -5.72
CA ASP A 98 -5.53 -5.98 -4.52
C ASP A 98 -6.39 -5.74 -3.26
N PHE A 99 -7.59 -5.19 -3.43
CA PHE A 99 -8.50 -4.84 -2.32
C PHE A 99 -8.70 -5.96 -1.32
N ARG A 100 -8.86 -7.22 -1.80
CA ARG A 100 -9.08 -8.39 -0.93
C ARG A 100 -8.00 -8.60 0.11
N PHE A 101 -6.75 -8.22 -0.20
CA PHE A 101 -5.60 -8.37 0.72
C PHE A 101 -5.60 -7.36 1.86
N SER A 102 -6.51 -6.38 1.85
CA SER A 102 -6.79 -5.51 3.00
C SER A 102 -7.84 -6.06 3.96
N LEU A 103 -8.63 -7.06 3.54
CA LEU A 103 -9.75 -7.60 4.33
C LEU A 103 -9.33 -8.26 5.65
N PRO A 104 -8.20 -9.01 5.74
CA PRO A 104 -7.75 -9.55 7.02
C PRO A 104 -7.46 -8.46 8.06
N ASP A 105 -6.83 -7.36 7.64
CA ASP A 105 -6.53 -6.22 8.53
C ASP A 105 -7.83 -5.50 8.95
N LYS A 106 -8.76 -5.27 8.02
CA LYS A 106 -10.09 -4.68 8.30
C LYS A 106 -10.85 -5.53 9.33
N LYS A 107 -10.87 -6.85 9.13
CA LYS A 107 -11.46 -7.80 10.08
C LYS A 107 -10.78 -7.71 11.45
N SER A 108 -9.46 -7.69 11.50
CA SER A 108 -8.71 -7.59 12.76
C SER A 108 -8.98 -6.28 13.51
N VAL A 109 -9.24 -5.16 12.82
CA VAL A 109 -9.69 -3.91 13.44
C VAL A 109 -11.11 -4.05 13.98
N ARG A 110 -12.03 -4.67 13.22
CA ARG A 110 -13.42 -4.92 13.62
C ARG A 110 -13.49 -5.79 14.88
N ASP A 111 -12.67 -6.83 14.93
CA ASP A 111 -12.56 -7.76 16.06
C ASP A 111 -11.79 -7.16 17.26
N GLY A 112 -11.26 -5.95 17.15
CA GLY A 112 -10.49 -5.27 18.19
C GLY A 112 -9.10 -5.83 18.42
N LEU A 113 -8.55 -6.61 17.51
CA LEU A 113 -7.19 -7.16 17.57
C LEU A 113 -6.14 -6.14 17.15
N LEU A 114 -6.46 -5.30 16.19
CA LEU A 114 -5.64 -4.18 15.76
C LEU A 114 -6.26 -2.85 16.21
N ARG A 115 -5.41 -1.83 16.46
CA ARG A 115 -5.83 -0.45 16.77
C ARG A 115 -6.79 -0.32 17.96
N LYS A 116 -6.59 -1.14 18.97
CA LYS A 116 -7.43 -1.26 20.20
C LYS A 116 -7.68 0.07 20.93
N ARG A 117 -6.84 1.08 20.74
CA ARG A 117 -6.91 2.37 21.45
C ARG A 117 -8.03 3.29 20.99
N ARG A 118 -8.75 2.94 19.92
CA ARG A 118 -9.87 3.76 19.43
C ARG A 118 -11.17 3.27 20.05
N ALA A 119 -11.80 4.13 20.84
CA ALA A 119 -13.14 3.87 21.36
C ALA A 119 -14.14 3.71 20.20
N LYS A 120 -15.05 2.75 20.33
CA LYS A 120 -16.07 2.44 19.31
C LYS A 120 -17.44 2.84 19.85
N ASP A 121 -17.89 4.02 19.49
CA ASP A 121 -19.28 4.44 19.72
C ASP A 121 -20.16 3.89 18.60
N ARG A 122 -20.68 2.67 18.78
CA ARG A 122 -21.47 1.95 17.77
C ARG A 122 -22.76 2.68 17.39
N LYS A 123 -23.38 3.44 18.31
CA LYS A 123 -24.56 4.24 18.01
C LYS A 123 -24.21 5.36 17.05
N LEU A 124 -23.20 6.15 17.40
CA LEU A 124 -22.73 7.25 16.55
C LEU A 124 -22.23 6.75 15.18
N MET A 125 -21.56 5.61 15.14
CA MET A 125 -21.13 4.96 13.89
C MET A 125 -22.34 4.61 13.01
N GLY A 126 -23.40 4.03 13.58
CA GLY A 126 -24.63 3.73 12.86
C GLY A 126 -25.34 5.00 12.34
N ASP A 127 -25.37 6.07 13.12
CA ASP A 127 -25.97 7.35 12.72
C ASP A 127 -25.17 7.99 11.55
N ILE A 128 -23.83 7.88 11.57
CA ILE A 128 -22.97 8.35 10.46
C ILE A 128 -23.23 7.55 9.18
N LEU A 129 -23.35 6.23 9.27
CA LEU A 129 -23.63 5.39 8.09
C LEU A 129 -24.99 5.76 7.45
N LYS A 130 -26.06 5.90 8.25
CA LYS A 130 -27.38 6.33 7.77
C LYS A 130 -27.32 7.70 7.11
N ARG A 131 -26.53 8.62 7.69
CA ARG A 131 -26.36 9.95 7.15
C ARG A 131 -25.66 9.92 5.79
N ILE A 132 -24.56 9.16 5.65
CA ILE A 132 -23.86 8.98 4.36
C ILE A 132 -24.78 8.29 3.35
N GLU A 133 -25.60 7.32 3.79
CA GLU A 133 -26.56 6.64 2.92
C GLU A 133 -27.60 7.61 2.34
N ALA A 134 -28.10 8.56 3.15
CA ALA A 134 -29.13 9.51 2.77
C ALA A 134 -28.59 10.75 2.04
N GLU A 135 -27.46 11.29 2.46
CA GLU A 135 -26.93 12.58 1.99
C GLU A 135 -25.81 12.42 0.94
N GLY A 136 -25.22 11.22 0.80
CA GLY A 136 -24.06 10.97 -0.05
C GLY A 136 -22.73 11.11 0.71
N PRO A 137 -21.59 11.22 -0.02
CA PRO A 137 -20.26 11.25 0.58
C PRO A 137 -20.07 12.43 1.53
N LEU A 138 -19.47 12.18 2.70
CA LEU A 138 -19.22 13.21 3.74
C LEU A 138 -17.74 13.27 4.13
N SER A 139 -17.30 14.47 4.48
CA SER A 139 -16.01 14.69 5.13
C SER A 139 -16.15 14.76 6.66
N SER A 140 -15.04 14.68 7.38
CA SER A 140 -15.08 14.84 8.84
C SER A 140 -15.58 16.23 9.29
N LYS A 141 -15.49 17.24 8.42
CA LYS A 141 -15.99 18.60 8.71
C LYS A 141 -17.51 18.65 8.67
N ASP A 142 -18.15 17.89 7.78
CA ASP A 142 -19.61 17.86 7.64
C ASP A 142 -20.27 17.19 8.85
N LEU A 143 -19.49 16.47 9.65
CA LEU A 143 -19.92 15.81 10.89
C LEU A 143 -19.68 16.67 12.14
N GLU A 144 -19.12 17.88 11.99
CA GLU A 144 -18.82 18.74 13.14
C GLU A 144 -20.10 19.31 13.76
N ASP A 145 -20.37 18.92 15.02
CA ASP A 145 -21.33 19.62 15.87
C ASP A 145 -20.62 20.79 16.58
N ASN A 146 -20.93 21.99 16.15
CA ASN A 146 -20.37 23.25 16.71
C ASN A 146 -20.79 23.53 18.17
N ARG A 147 -21.65 22.69 18.79
CA ARG A 147 -22.23 22.90 20.12
C ARG A 147 -21.36 22.38 21.27
N ARG A 148 -20.30 21.58 21.02
CA ARG A 148 -19.44 21.06 22.08
C ARG A 148 -18.18 21.91 22.26
N LYS A 149 -17.95 22.40 23.49
CA LYS A 149 -16.70 23.08 23.89
C LYS A 149 -15.52 22.09 23.79
N LYS A 150 -14.40 22.56 23.19
CA LYS A 150 -13.13 21.80 23.17
C LYS A 150 -12.58 21.72 24.59
N THR A 151 -12.26 20.53 25.06
CA THR A 151 -11.70 20.28 26.40
C THR A 151 -10.18 20.09 26.38
N GLY A 152 -9.55 19.87 25.20
CA GLY A 152 -8.10 19.75 25.09
C GLY A 152 -7.58 19.75 23.64
N TRP A 153 -6.26 19.97 23.48
CA TRP A 153 -5.56 20.02 22.18
C TRP A 153 -5.61 18.68 21.42
N TRP A 154 -5.73 17.56 22.14
CA TRP A 154 -5.72 16.19 21.60
C TRP A 154 -7.09 15.53 21.56
N ASP A 155 -8.16 16.21 21.95
CA ASP A 155 -9.52 15.68 21.92
C ASP A 155 -10.01 15.58 20.48
N TRP A 156 -9.90 14.40 19.93
CA TRP A 156 -10.55 14.07 18.68
C TRP A 156 -12.06 14.17 18.88
N LYS A 157 -12.72 14.98 18.06
CA LYS A 157 -14.18 15.06 18.06
C LYS A 157 -14.74 13.63 17.87
N PRO A 158 -15.73 13.19 18.66
CA PRO A 158 -16.26 11.81 18.59
C PRO A 158 -16.65 11.37 17.18
N ALA A 159 -17.26 12.26 16.39
CA ALA A 159 -17.64 11.98 15.01
C ALA A 159 -16.43 11.72 14.10
N LYS A 160 -15.34 12.46 14.26
CA LYS A 160 -14.09 12.21 13.51
C LYS A 160 -13.49 10.87 13.87
N GLN A 161 -13.56 10.47 15.13
CA GLN A 161 -13.08 9.14 15.55
C GLN A 161 -13.98 8.03 15.01
N ALA A 162 -15.30 8.21 15.05
CA ALA A 162 -16.25 7.22 14.57
C ALA A 162 -16.12 6.98 13.06
N ILE A 163 -16.02 8.03 12.23
CA ILE A 163 -15.84 7.89 10.78
C ILE A 163 -14.49 7.22 10.43
N GLU A 164 -13.43 7.52 11.18
CA GLU A 164 -12.13 6.88 10.99
C GLU A 164 -12.16 5.39 11.38
N VAL A 165 -12.93 5.00 12.41
CA VAL A 165 -13.11 3.59 12.78
C VAL A 165 -13.90 2.86 11.70
N LEU A 166 -14.99 3.43 11.17
CA LEU A 166 -15.76 2.86 10.06
C LEU A 166 -14.89 2.63 8.82
N TYR A 167 -14.04 3.59 8.49
CA TYR A 167 -13.07 3.45 7.41
C TYR A 167 -12.07 2.32 7.66
N LEU A 168 -11.54 2.21 8.88
CA LEU A 168 -10.58 1.17 9.23
C LEU A 168 -11.22 -0.22 9.30
N GLU A 169 -12.49 -0.32 9.67
CA GLU A 169 -13.29 -1.55 9.67
C GLU A 169 -13.75 -1.95 8.26
N GLY A 170 -13.70 -1.01 7.31
CA GLY A 170 -14.04 -1.23 5.91
C GLY A 170 -15.51 -1.02 5.57
N ASP A 171 -16.31 -0.43 6.46
CA ASP A 171 -17.68 -0.01 6.15
C ASP A 171 -17.69 1.23 5.24
N LEU A 172 -16.67 2.07 5.38
CA LEU A 172 -16.43 3.23 4.53
C LEU A 172 -15.11 3.10 3.77
N MET A 173 -15.08 3.72 2.60
CA MET A 173 -13.87 3.97 1.82
C MET A 173 -13.73 5.48 1.56
N ILE A 174 -12.54 5.90 1.13
CA ILE A 174 -12.30 7.27 0.71
C ILE A 174 -12.66 7.37 -0.77
N SER A 175 -13.67 8.21 -1.07
CA SER A 175 -14.15 8.46 -2.44
C SER A 175 -13.32 9.49 -3.16
N SER A 176 -12.79 10.50 -2.43
CA SER A 176 -12.01 11.58 -3.02
C SER A 176 -11.18 12.32 -1.97
N ARG A 177 -10.22 13.13 -2.44
CA ARG A 177 -9.49 14.08 -1.59
C ARG A 177 -9.57 15.48 -2.19
N LYS A 178 -10.06 16.43 -1.40
CA LYS A 178 -10.05 17.86 -1.74
C LYS A 178 -9.15 18.61 -0.77
N ASN A 179 -8.12 19.28 -1.28
CA ASN A 179 -7.10 19.93 -0.44
C ASN A 179 -6.53 18.99 0.64
N PHE A 180 -6.27 17.73 0.27
CA PHE A 180 -5.83 16.65 1.13
C PHE A 180 -6.83 16.21 2.21
N GLN A 181 -8.04 16.77 2.24
CA GLN A 181 -9.12 16.29 3.10
C GLN A 181 -9.79 15.06 2.49
N LYS A 182 -10.07 14.09 3.36
CA LYS A 182 -10.77 12.85 3.01
C LYS A 182 -12.27 13.09 2.90
N THR A 183 -12.86 12.62 1.82
CA THR A 183 -14.30 12.41 1.69
C THR A 183 -14.57 10.91 1.75
N TYR A 184 -15.53 10.52 2.58
CA TYR A 184 -15.87 9.12 2.85
C TYR A 184 -17.23 8.79 2.24
N ASP A 185 -17.35 7.60 1.65
CA ASP A 185 -18.61 7.04 1.21
C ASP A 185 -18.69 5.55 1.56
N LEU A 186 -19.87 4.97 1.40
CA LEU A 186 -20.11 3.56 1.64
C LEU A 186 -19.22 2.70 0.73
N THR A 187 -18.62 1.67 1.30
CA THR A 187 -17.75 0.74 0.56
C THR A 187 -18.45 0.17 -0.67
N ASP A 188 -19.73 -0.21 -0.55
CA ASP A 188 -20.51 -0.79 -1.63
C ASP A 188 -20.79 0.17 -2.80
N ARG A 189 -20.67 1.48 -2.58
CA ARG A 189 -20.82 2.50 -3.64
C ARG A 189 -19.50 2.75 -4.39
N ILE A 190 -18.37 2.63 -3.69
CA ILE A 190 -17.05 2.92 -4.26
C ILE A 190 -16.44 1.69 -4.93
N LEU A 191 -16.67 0.52 -4.34
CA LEU A 191 -16.04 -0.71 -4.79
C LEU A 191 -16.62 -1.16 -6.14
N PRO A 192 -15.79 -1.29 -7.20
CA PRO A 192 -16.24 -1.82 -8.49
C PRO A 192 -16.78 -3.24 -8.35
N LYS A 193 -17.83 -3.56 -9.11
CA LYS A 193 -18.57 -4.85 -9.00
C LYS A 193 -17.75 -6.08 -9.38
N ASP A 194 -16.71 -5.89 -10.18
CA ASP A 194 -15.81 -6.94 -10.66
C ASP A 194 -14.66 -7.24 -9.69
N ILE A 195 -14.51 -6.47 -8.62
CA ILE A 195 -13.44 -6.68 -7.64
C ILE A 195 -13.73 -7.87 -6.73
N ASN A 196 -12.74 -8.74 -6.60
CA ASN A 196 -12.82 -9.88 -5.70
C ASN A 196 -12.82 -9.43 -4.22
N THR A 197 -13.89 -9.73 -3.51
CA THR A 197 -14.09 -9.43 -2.09
C THR A 197 -13.97 -10.65 -1.18
N THR A 198 -13.52 -11.78 -1.71
CA THR A 198 -13.29 -12.98 -0.89
C THR A 198 -12.03 -12.78 -0.04
N THR A 199 -12.17 -12.93 1.28
CA THR A 199 -11.03 -12.86 2.19
C THR A 199 -9.97 -13.89 1.80
N PRO A 200 -8.71 -13.50 1.59
CA PRO A 200 -7.66 -14.43 1.22
C PRO A 200 -7.31 -15.36 2.38
N SER A 201 -6.96 -16.61 2.06
CA SER A 201 -6.25 -17.47 2.98
C SER A 201 -4.85 -16.94 3.28
N ALA A 202 -4.24 -17.35 4.39
CA ALA A 202 -2.86 -16.98 4.70
C ALA A 202 -1.87 -17.36 3.59
N LYS A 203 -2.13 -18.51 2.92
CA LYS A 203 -1.33 -18.97 1.77
C LYS A 203 -1.46 -18.04 0.55
N GLU A 204 -2.69 -17.64 0.17
CA GLU A 204 -2.92 -16.72 -0.94
C GLU A 204 -2.29 -15.35 -0.65
N TRP A 205 -2.44 -14.86 0.59
CA TRP A 205 -1.84 -13.59 1.00
C TRP A 205 -0.32 -13.65 0.99
N ALA A 206 0.27 -14.73 1.49
CA ALA A 206 1.72 -14.94 1.42
C ALA A 206 2.22 -14.98 -0.04
N THR A 207 1.49 -15.68 -0.92
CA THR A 207 1.83 -15.75 -2.36
C THR A 207 1.82 -14.36 -2.99
N HIS A 208 0.80 -13.56 -2.71
CA HIS A 208 0.69 -12.18 -3.19
C HIS A 208 1.89 -11.33 -2.72
N LEU A 209 2.17 -11.31 -1.41
CA LEU A 209 3.27 -10.53 -0.85
C LEU A 209 4.63 -10.95 -1.38
N VAL A 210 4.89 -12.25 -1.53
CA VAL A 210 6.14 -12.75 -2.08
C VAL A 210 6.31 -12.30 -3.53
N LYS A 211 5.25 -12.41 -4.35
CA LYS A 211 5.26 -11.98 -5.75
C LYS A 211 5.52 -10.47 -5.87
N GLU A 212 4.75 -9.67 -5.13
CA GLU A 212 4.82 -8.21 -5.14
C GLU A 212 6.22 -7.70 -4.76
N GLN A 213 6.76 -8.23 -3.65
CA GLN A 213 8.07 -7.79 -3.15
C GLN A 213 9.22 -8.13 -4.13
N PHE A 214 9.21 -9.30 -4.75
CA PHE A 214 10.23 -9.61 -5.75
C PHE A 214 10.04 -8.81 -7.05
N ALA A 215 8.82 -8.54 -7.47
CA ALA A 215 8.56 -7.72 -8.65
C ALA A 215 9.09 -6.30 -8.46
N SER A 216 8.76 -5.67 -7.33
CA SER A 216 9.07 -4.26 -7.07
C SER A 216 10.52 -4.01 -6.60
N HIS A 217 11.15 -4.96 -5.90
CA HIS A 217 12.48 -4.76 -5.29
C HIS A 217 13.59 -5.58 -5.94
N GLY A 218 13.26 -6.70 -6.58
CA GLY A 218 14.24 -7.63 -7.17
C GLY A 218 14.98 -8.48 -6.15
N ILE A 219 15.48 -7.88 -5.06
CA ILE A 219 16.05 -8.58 -3.90
C ILE A 219 15.30 -8.17 -2.63
N VAL A 220 15.10 -9.13 -1.71
CA VAL A 220 14.27 -8.90 -0.51
C VAL A 220 14.87 -9.61 0.70
N GLN A 221 14.87 -8.98 1.86
CA GLN A 221 15.18 -9.66 3.13
C GLN A 221 13.92 -10.39 3.64
N LEU A 222 14.08 -11.58 4.21
CA LEU A 222 12.95 -12.39 4.70
C LEU A 222 12.03 -11.59 5.67
N LYS A 223 12.61 -10.76 6.54
CA LYS A 223 11.88 -9.91 7.48
C LYS A 223 10.94 -8.89 6.84
N ASN A 224 11.18 -8.52 5.57
CA ASN A 224 10.45 -7.45 4.89
C ASN A 224 9.12 -7.93 4.29
N PHE A 225 8.96 -9.22 3.96
CA PHE A 225 7.71 -9.73 3.36
C PHE A 225 6.47 -9.49 4.23
N ALA A 226 6.60 -9.59 5.55
CA ALA A 226 5.51 -9.34 6.49
C ALA A 226 5.74 -8.08 7.34
N TYR A 227 6.44 -7.08 6.79
CA TYR A 227 6.74 -5.85 7.54
C TYR A 227 5.44 -5.17 8.00
N GLY A 228 5.39 -4.84 9.30
CA GLY A 228 4.21 -4.24 9.92
C GLY A 228 3.04 -5.18 10.21
N ARG A 229 3.03 -6.41 9.66
CA ARG A 229 1.96 -7.40 9.85
C ARG A 229 2.30 -8.34 11.03
N ARG A 230 1.29 -8.63 11.86
CA ARG A 230 1.47 -9.42 13.09
C ARG A 230 0.85 -10.82 13.03
N ASP A 231 0.25 -11.18 11.91
CA ASP A 231 -0.39 -12.48 11.72
C ASP A 231 0.66 -13.62 11.71
N PRO A 232 0.61 -14.56 12.68
CA PRO A 232 1.58 -15.65 12.77
C PRO A 232 1.44 -16.66 11.63
N GLN A 233 0.20 -16.93 11.16
CA GLN A 233 -0.04 -17.86 10.06
C GLN A 233 0.53 -17.33 8.76
N LEU A 234 0.31 -16.04 8.48
CA LEU A 234 0.90 -15.37 7.32
C LEU A 234 2.44 -15.49 7.32
N ARG A 235 3.08 -15.26 8.47
CA ARG A 235 4.55 -15.36 8.59
C ARG A 235 5.05 -16.79 8.36
N THR A 236 4.32 -17.78 8.86
CA THR A 236 4.63 -19.20 8.66
C THR A 236 4.50 -19.56 7.17
N GLU A 237 3.42 -19.14 6.51
CA GLU A 237 3.20 -19.39 5.10
C GLU A 237 4.26 -18.72 4.21
N ILE A 238 4.65 -17.48 4.50
CA ILE A 238 5.74 -16.80 3.79
C ILE A 238 7.04 -17.63 3.90
N LYS A 239 7.39 -18.03 5.13
CA LYS A 239 8.60 -18.83 5.35
C LYS A 239 8.54 -20.17 4.58
N THR A 240 7.42 -20.88 4.66
CA THR A 240 7.21 -22.16 3.96
C THR A 240 7.37 -22.00 2.45
N GLN A 241 6.79 -20.95 1.87
CA GLN A 241 6.92 -20.68 0.42
C GLN A 241 8.35 -20.32 0.01
N ILE A 242 9.04 -19.52 0.81
CA ILE A 242 10.45 -19.16 0.56
C ILE A 242 11.34 -20.41 0.65
N ASP A 243 11.19 -21.23 1.68
CA ASP A 243 11.97 -22.45 1.87
C ASP A 243 11.73 -23.44 0.68
N ALA A 244 10.47 -23.59 0.25
CA ALA A 244 10.14 -24.42 -0.91
C ALA A 244 10.75 -23.87 -2.22
N LYS A 245 10.76 -22.57 -2.43
CA LYS A 245 11.38 -21.94 -3.61
C LYS A 245 12.91 -22.05 -3.59
N LEU A 246 13.54 -21.98 -2.43
CA LEU A 246 14.98 -22.23 -2.27
C LEU A 246 15.32 -23.69 -2.60
N ALA A 247 14.52 -24.64 -2.09
CA ALA A 247 14.71 -26.07 -2.35
C ALA A 247 14.57 -26.41 -3.85
N ARG A 248 13.65 -25.75 -4.56
CA ARG A 248 13.47 -25.90 -6.02
C ARG A 248 14.46 -25.08 -6.85
N LYS A 249 15.39 -24.35 -6.22
CA LYS A 249 16.34 -23.45 -6.88
C LYS A 249 15.67 -22.35 -7.72
N GLU A 250 14.47 -21.92 -7.36
CA GLU A 250 13.82 -20.75 -7.95
C GLU A 250 14.38 -19.45 -7.33
N LEU A 251 14.81 -19.55 -6.07
CA LEU A 251 15.45 -18.47 -5.33
C LEU A 251 16.86 -18.86 -4.91
N VAL A 252 17.67 -17.86 -4.66
CA VAL A 252 19.02 -17.95 -4.13
C VAL A 252 19.21 -16.96 -2.99
N GLN A 253 20.02 -17.34 -2.01
CA GLN A 253 20.49 -16.41 -0.99
C GLN A 253 21.67 -15.61 -1.52
N MET A 254 21.66 -14.30 -1.30
CA MET A 254 22.74 -13.38 -1.59
C MET A 254 23.25 -12.77 -0.30
N MET A 255 24.55 -12.68 -0.14
CA MET A 255 25.20 -12.03 1.01
C MET A 255 26.00 -10.82 0.53
N LEU A 256 25.71 -9.67 1.10
CA LEU A 256 26.46 -8.43 0.84
C LEU A 256 27.70 -8.34 1.73
N PRO A 257 28.68 -7.47 1.39
CA PRO A 257 29.92 -7.32 2.17
C PRO A 257 29.74 -6.93 3.64
N ASN A 258 28.62 -6.30 3.97
CA ASN A 258 28.26 -5.95 5.35
C ASN A 258 27.63 -7.12 6.14
N GLY A 259 27.57 -8.32 5.55
CA GLY A 259 26.97 -9.52 6.15
C GLY A 259 25.45 -9.60 6.03
N GLU A 260 24.79 -8.63 5.42
CA GLU A 260 23.34 -8.68 5.21
C GLU A 260 22.97 -9.73 4.15
N GLN A 261 21.92 -10.50 4.49
CA GLN A 261 21.41 -11.55 3.63
C GLN A 261 20.11 -11.10 2.95
N TYR A 262 20.06 -11.39 1.64
CA TYR A 262 18.91 -11.13 0.78
C TYR A 262 18.52 -12.41 0.04
N LEU A 263 17.29 -12.43 -0.42
CA LEU A 263 16.74 -13.43 -1.34
C LEU A 263 16.59 -12.79 -2.71
N ALA A 264 16.93 -13.51 -3.74
CA ALA A 264 16.76 -13.11 -5.14
C ALA A 264 16.29 -14.28 -5.99
N SER A 265 15.72 -14.03 -7.17
CA SER A 265 15.55 -15.08 -8.17
C SER A 265 16.93 -15.61 -8.64
N ILE A 266 16.99 -16.88 -9.04
CA ILE A 266 18.26 -17.52 -9.44
C ILE A 266 18.94 -16.77 -10.60
N ASP A 267 18.16 -16.22 -11.50
CA ASP A 267 18.58 -15.46 -12.68
C ASP A 267 18.84 -13.96 -12.42
N PHE A 268 18.71 -13.49 -11.16
CA PHE A 268 18.78 -12.05 -10.86
C PHE A 268 20.09 -11.41 -11.33
N MET A 269 21.21 -12.05 -11.07
CA MET A 269 22.53 -11.55 -11.45
C MET A 269 22.82 -11.66 -12.95
N ASP A 270 22.09 -12.50 -13.67
CA ASP A 270 22.26 -12.70 -15.11
C ASP A 270 21.35 -11.79 -15.94
N ARG A 271 20.47 -11.05 -15.29
CA ARG A 271 19.59 -10.10 -15.97
C ARG A 271 20.40 -9.01 -16.69
N PRO A 272 19.94 -8.58 -17.87
CA PRO A 272 20.55 -7.45 -18.55
C PRO A 272 20.45 -6.20 -17.67
N LEU A 273 21.52 -5.41 -17.66
CA LEU A 273 21.53 -4.16 -16.91
C LEU A 273 20.55 -3.18 -17.57
N PRO A 274 19.64 -2.58 -16.78
CA PRO A 274 18.80 -1.51 -17.28
C PRO A 274 19.67 -0.38 -17.83
N LYS A 275 19.29 0.16 -18.99
CA LYS A 275 19.95 1.37 -19.51
C LYS A 275 19.57 2.51 -18.56
N ALA A 276 20.56 3.25 -18.08
CA ALA A 276 20.30 4.54 -17.47
C ALA A 276 20.14 5.54 -18.61
N ASP A 277 19.09 6.34 -18.58
CA ASP A 277 19.05 7.51 -19.45
C ASP A 277 20.08 8.53 -18.97
N PRO A 278 20.72 9.26 -19.89
CA PRO A 278 21.72 10.26 -19.57
C PRO A 278 21.12 11.43 -18.76
#